data_b311714cb80b2efa196612d5f2874e4c
#
_entry.id   b311714cb80b2efa196612d5f2874e4c
#
_cell.length_a   1.000
_cell.length_b   1.000
_cell.length_c   1.000
_cell.angle_alpha   90.00
_cell.angle_beta   90.00
_cell.angle_gamma   90.00
#
_symmetry.space_group_name_H-M   'P 1'
#
loop_
_entity.id
_entity.type
_entity.pdbx_description
1 polymer ?
#
loop_
_entity_poly.entity_id
_entity_poly.type
_entity_poly.pdbx_seq_one_letter_code
_entity_poly.pdbx_strand_id
1 'polypeptide(L)'
;MAGNSTAVAERNTAKTGTTNRAHLRKKPGYPSWVAKFIMAITGWIFSLFLLVHMIGNLKMFKSTYTITQHDLAKGYSPDQIGQQAQAMNDYAHWLRTLLGGLFGYEGVLWVFRIVLLICIILHFASGILLAVRGRQAHGSGPRKVSTARFMIISGLILACFIVYHILDLTVGDTGADFEHGDAYNNMISSFDRPGVATFYVITMLLLLIHIEHGVATTANDFGATGRRLRAAFSIIGGIIAGLIVLGNLVIVICVASGAIDHVDVAIPNQGYDGTAHAAMAAAALSMIA
;
A
#
# COMPACT_ATOMS: atom_id res chain seq x y z
N MET A 1 -79.15 30.25 21.71
CA MET A 1 -78.12 29.20 21.44
C MET A 1 -77.12 29.78 20.48
N ALA A 2 -76.10 30.39 20.98
CA ALA A 2 -75.00 30.93 20.17
C ALA A 2 -73.76 30.83 21.07
N GLY A 3 -72.90 29.92 20.72
CA GLY A 3 -71.62 29.70 21.43
C GLY A 3 -70.98 28.43 21.03
N ASN A 4 -70.25 28.40 19.88
CA ASN A 4 -69.20 27.43 19.65
C ASN A 4 -68.47 27.66 18.29
N SER A 5 -68.17 28.88 17.91
CA SER A 5 -67.50 29.14 16.64
C SER A 5 -66.13 29.81 16.77
N THR A 6 -65.68 30.23 17.95
CA THR A 6 -64.44 30.98 18.11
C THR A 6 -63.27 30.15 18.62
N ALA A 7 -63.49 28.90 19.10
CA ALA A 7 -62.42 28.06 19.65
C ALA A 7 -61.64 27.19 18.62
N VAL A 8 -62.11 27.14 17.35
CA VAL A 8 -61.45 26.35 16.29
C VAL A 8 -60.46 27.18 15.47
N ALA A 9 -60.59 28.48 15.43
CA ALA A 9 -59.72 29.37 14.68
C ALA A 9 -58.34 29.61 15.32
N GLU A 10 -58.22 29.54 16.65
CA GLU A 10 -56.95 29.78 17.37
C GLU A 10 -55.98 28.58 17.41
N ARG A 11 -56.47 27.38 17.09
CA ARG A 11 -55.64 26.16 17.14
C ARG A 11 -54.82 25.93 15.86
N ASN A 12 -55.07 26.65 14.79
CA ASN A 12 -54.39 26.49 13.49
C ASN A 12 -53.24 27.48 13.23
N THR A 13 -52.99 28.46 14.07
CA THR A 13 -51.92 29.43 13.88
C THR A 13 -50.62 29.08 14.62
N ALA A 14 -50.65 28.07 15.49
CA ALA A 14 -49.47 27.66 16.27
C ALA A 14 -48.58 26.57 15.63
N LYS A 15 -48.87 26.11 14.38
CA LYS A 15 -48.13 25.04 13.71
C LYS A 15 -47.28 25.47 12.52
N THR A 16 -47.16 26.74 12.20
CA THR A 16 -46.35 27.25 11.07
C THR A 16 -44.97 27.75 11.47
N GLY A 17 -44.49 27.48 12.68
CA GLY A 17 -43.19 27.93 13.20
C GLY A 17 -42.02 26.93 13.11
N THR A 18 -42.19 25.77 12.47
CA THR A 18 -41.06 24.85 12.21
C THR A 18 -40.50 25.10 10.81
N THR A 19 -40.05 26.34 10.62
CA THR A 19 -39.33 26.70 9.40
C THR A 19 -38.00 25.96 9.31
N ASN A 20 -37.95 25.09 8.34
CA ASN A 20 -36.84 25.01 7.33
C ASN A 20 -35.40 25.22 7.84
N ARG A 21 -34.95 24.53 8.88
CA ARG A 21 -33.52 24.30 9.10
C ARG A 21 -32.94 23.17 8.25
N ALA A 22 -33.74 22.51 7.42
CA ALA A 22 -33.30 21.43 6.53
C ALA A 22 -32.56 21.91 5.27
N HIS A 23 -32.62 23.19 4.91
CA HIS A 23 -32.05 23.70 3.65
C HIS A 23 -30.64 24.28 3.74
N LEU A 24 -29.99 24.29 4.90
CA LEU A 24 -28.62 24.81 5.05
C LEU A 24 -27.55 23.74 5.19
N ARG A 25 -27.82 22.49 4.83
CA ARG A 25 -26.74 21.53 4.62
C ARG A 25 -26.03 21.96 3.33
N LYS A 26 -24.93 22.68 3.46
CA LYS A 26 -23.96 22.88 2.37
C LYS A 26 -23.77 21.54 1.68
N LYS A 27 -24.17 21.45 0.40
CA LYS A 27 -23.88 20.27 -0.43
C LYS A 27 -22.35 20.08 -0.34
N PRO A 28 -21.86 18.90 0.03
CA PRO A 28 -20.42 18.69 0.07
C PRO A 28 -19.89 18.96 -1.34
N GLY A 29 -18.92 19.87 -1.47
CA GLY A 29 -18.37 20.30 -2.76
C GLY A 29 -17.70 19.17 -3.57
N TYR A 30 -17.58 17.97 -2.98
CA TYR A 30 -16.98 16.79 -3.59
C TYR A 30 -17.91 15.58 -3.44
N PRO A 31 -18.43 15.00 -4.52
CA PRO A 31 -19.39 13.89 -4.47
C PRO A 31 -18.80 12.62 -3.88
N SER A 32 -19.58 11.88 -3.08
CA SER A 32 -19.09 10.65 -2.44
C SER A 32 -18.77 9.53 -3.44
N TRP A 33 -19.43 9.51 -4.61
CA TRP A 33 -19.14 8.54 -5.65
C TRP A 33 -17.74 8.72 -6.24
N VAL A 34 -17.27 9.97 -6.39
CA VAL A 34 -15.91 10.26 -6.86
C VAL A 34 -14.87 9.76 -5.86
N ALA A 35 -15.07 10.00 -4.55
CA ALA A 35 -14.18 9.46 -3.52
C ALA A 35 -14.12 7.93 -3.53
N LYS A 36 -15.26 7.26 -3.73
CA LYS A 36 -15.33 5.79 -3.87
C LYS A 36 -14.58 5.31 -5.11
N PHE A 37 -14.79 5.97 -6.24
CA PHE A 37 -14.13 5.63 -7.49
C PHE A 37 -12.60 5.79 -7.40
N ILE A 38 -12.12 6.90 -6.82
CA ILE A 38 -10.68 7.12 -6.59
C ILE A 38 -10.12 6.05 -5.66
N MET A 39 -10.82 5.74 -4.55
CA MET A 39 -10.40 4.70 -3.61
C MET A 39 -10.33 3.32 -4.29
N ALA A 40 -11.27 3.00 -5.16
CA ALA A 40 -11.29 1.76 -5.91
C ALA A 40 -10.12 1.67 -6.90
N ILE A 41 -9.89 2.70 -7.72
CA ILE A 41 -8.79 2.72 -8.70
C ILE A 41 -7.43 2.63 -8.01
N THR A 42 -7.19 3.44 -6.97
CA THR A 42 -5.93 3.42 -6.23
C THR A 42 -5.71 2.10 -5.50
N GLY A 43 -6.77 1.49 -4.97
CA GLY A 43 -6.71 0.15 -4.36
C GLY A 43 -6.32 -0.94 -5.36
N TRP A 44 -6.82 -0.89 -6.59
CA TRP A 44 -6.43 -1.81 -7.65
C TRP A 44 -4.97 -1.60 -8.08
N ILE A 45 -4.51 -0.35 -8.21
CA ILE A 45 -3.11 -0.04 -8.51
C ILE A 45 -2.19 -0.64 -7.45
N PHE A 46 -2.53 -0.49 -6.15
CA PHE A 46 -1.75 -1.12 -5.08
C PHE A 46 -1.78 -2.64 -5.13
N SER A 47 -2.95 -3.24 -5.34
CA SER A 47 -3.07 -4.71 -5.39
C SER A 47 -2.22 -5.30 -6.51
N LEU A 48 -2.22 -4.69 -7.69
CA LEU A 48 -1.40 -5.11 -8.82
C LEU A 48 0.09 -4.87 -8.56
N PHE A 49 0.46 -3.72 -8.01
CA PHE A 49 1.83 -3.43 -7.62
C PHE A 49 2.35 -4.45 -6.60
N LEU A 50 1.59 -4.73 -5.54
CA LEU A 50 1.96 -5.70 -4.51
C LEU A 50 2.12 -7.11 -5.06
N LEU A 51 1.30 -7.52 -6.03
CA LEU A 51 1.44 -8.82 -6.69
C LEU A 51 2.77 -8.91 -7.46
N VAL A 52 3.11 -7.88 -8.26
CA VAL A 52 4.38 -7.84 -8.99
C VAL A 52 5.57 -7.73 -8.02
N HIS A 53 5.44 -6.93 -6.97
CA HIS A 53 6.44 -6.77 -5.91
C HIS A 53 6.74 -8.11 -5.22
N MET A 54 5.72 -8.86 -4.85
CA MET A 54 5.85 -10.20 -4.27
C MET A 54 6.58 -11.16 -5.24
N ILE A 55 6.22 -11.16 -6.53
CA ILE A 55 6.91 -11.99 -7.54
C ILE A 55 8.41 -11.63 -7.61
N GLY A 56 8.74 -10.35 -7.50
CA GLY A 56 10.13 -9.89 -7.43
C GLY A 56 10.86 -10.43 -6.20
N ASN A 57 10.22 -10.35 -5.02
CA ASN A 57 10.79 -10.84 -3.76
C ASN A 57 11.02 -12.35 -3.75
N LEU A 58 10.18 -13.14 -4.43
CA LEU A 58 10.38 -14.60 -4.55
C LEU A 58 11.67 -14.99 -5.29
N LYS A 59 12.36 -14.04 -5.93
CA LYS A 59 13.67 -14.31 -6.55
C LYS A 59 14.75 -14.65 -5.51
N MET A 60 14.54 -14.33 -4.23
CA MET A 60 15.47 -14.74 -3.18
C MET A 60 15.59 -16.28 -3.02
N PHE A 61 14.57 -17.03 -3.46
CA PHE A 61 14.62 -18.51 -3.43
C PHE A 61 15.45 -19.12 -4.58
N LYS A 62 15.98 -18.32 -5.49
CA LYS A 62 16.89 -18.81 -6.50
C LYS A 62 18.26 -19.04 -5.90
N SER A 63 18.90 -20.16 -6.27
CA SER A 63 20.25 -20.44 -5.88
C SER A 63 21.23 -19.38 -6.35
N THR A 64 22.31 -19.21 -5.63
CA THR A 64 23.48 -18.44 -6.09
C THR A 64 24.09 -19.08 -7.31
N TYR A 65 24.80 -18.29 -8.10
CA TYR A 65 25.53 -18.74 -9.27
C TYR A 65 26.90 -18.04 -9.36
N THR A 66 27.85 -18.64 -10.06
CA THR A 66 29.17 -18.03 -10.24
C THR A 66 29.14 -17.05 -11.41
N ILE A 67 29.67 -15.86 -11.20
CA ILE A 67 29.75 -14.80 -12.21
C ILE A 67 30.74 -15.22 -13.30
N THR A 68 30.30 -15.10 -14.55
CA THR A 68 31.08 -15.37 -15.76
C THR A 68 31.23 -14.09 -16.60
N GLN A 69 32.04 -14.16 -17.66
CA GLN A 69 32.14 -13.02 -18.60
C GLN A 69 30.78 -12.58 -19.20
N HIS A 70 29.85 -13.51 -19.35
CA HIS A 70 28.53 -13.21 -19.90
C HIS A 70 27.71 -12.35 -18.93
N ASP A 71 27.98 -12.45 -17.64
CA ASP A 71 27.23 -11.75 -16.60
C ASP A 71 27.66 -10.29 -16.43
N LEU A 72 28.76 -9.86 -17.06
CA LEU A 72 29.16 -8.45 -17.09
C LEU A 72 28.06 -7.54 -17.66
N ALA A 73 27.22 -8.07 -18.57
CA ALA A 73 26.04 -7.36 -19.07
C ALA A 73 24.98 -7.08 -18.00
N LYS A 74 25.05 -7.75 -16.84
CA LYS A 74 24.17 -7.52 -15.69
C LYS A 74 24.71 -6.46 -14.71
N GLY A 75 25.80 -5.78 -15.07
CA GLY A 75 26.40 -4.72 -14.26
C GLY A 75 27.57 -5.17 -13.36
N TYR A 76 28.02 -6.42 -13.46
CA TYR A 76 29.22 -6.86 -12.76
C TYR A 76 30.49 -6.34 -13.40
N SER A 77 31.53 -6.15 -12.61
CA SER A 77 32.88 -5.75 -13.08
C SER A 77 33.76 -6.97 -13.35
N PRO A 78 34.82 -6.85 -14.20
CA PRO A 78 35.70 -7.98 -14.54
C PRO A 78 36.41 -8.62 -13.34
N ASP A 79 36.69 -7.87 -12.28
CA ASP A 79 37.31 -8.36 -11.04
C ASP A 79 36.34 -9.20 -10.18
N GLN A 80 35.04 -9.17 -10.46
CA GLN A 80 34.03 -9.97 -9.80
C GLN A 80 33.81 -11.34 -10.47
N ILE A 81 34.46 -11.60 -11.61
CA ILE A 81 34.39 -12.92 -12.28
C ILE A 81 34.93 -14.00 -11.35
N GLY A 82 34.16 -15.08 -11.19
CA GLY A 82 34.47 -16.18 -10.27
C GLY A 82 33.83 -16.04 -8.87
N GLN A 83 33.33 -14.86 -8.52
CA GLN A 83 32.57 -14.65 -7.28
C GLN A 83 31.13 -15.17 -7.40
N GLN A 84 30.47 -15.35 -6.27
CA GLN A 84 29.05 -15.73 -6.24
C GLN A 84 28.15 -14.52 -6.45
N ALA A 85 27.01 -14.73 -7.07
CA ALA A 85 25.97 -13.73 -7.28
C ALA A 85 24.59 -14.27 -6.91
N GLN A 86 23.65 -13.39 -6.66
CA GLN A 86 22.26 -13.72 -6.26
C GLN A 86 21.24 -13.08 -7.20
N ALA A 87 20.31 -13.89 -7.68
CA ALA A 87 19.33 -13.48 -8.68
C ALA A 87 18.39 -12.35 -8.20
N MET A 88 18.23 -12.15 -6.89
CA MET A 88 17.48 -11.04 -6.34
C MET A 88 18.22 -9.72 -6.52
N ASN A 89 19.53 -9.71 -6.34
CA ASN A 89 20.38 -8.54 -6.56
C ASN A 89 20.44 -8.15 -8.04
N ASP A 90 20.53 -9.14 -8.95
CA ASP A 90 20.41 -8.91 -10.39
C ASP A 90 19.10 -8.24 -10.76
N TYR A 91 17.99 -8.72 -10.19
CA TYR A 91 16.68 -8.17 -10.46
C TYR A 91 16.54 -6.73 -9.91
N ALA A 92 17.07 -6.49 -8.72
CA ALA A 92 17.10 -5.16 -8.13
C ALA A 92 17.92 -4.19 -8.98
N HIS A 93 19.07 -4.63 -9.50
CA HIS A 93 19.90 -3.85 -10.43
C HIS A 93 19.18 -3.60 -11.76
N TRP A 94 18.59 -4.63 -12.36
CA TRP A 94 17.80 -4.51 -13.59
C TRP A 94 16.67 -3.49 -13.45
N LEU A 95 15.94 -3.47 -12.33
CA LEU A 95 14.88 -2.48 -12.07
C LEU A 95 15.42 -1.05 -12.02
N ARG A 96 16.64 -0.84 -11.48
CA ARG A 96 17.28 0.47 -11.39
C ARG A 96 17.79 0.96 -12.75
N THR A 97 18.20 0.05 -13.61
CA THR A 97 18.74 0.36 -14.95
C THR A 97 17.68 0.32 -16.04
N LEU A 98 16.44 -0.10 -15.73
CA LEU A 98 15.35 -0.24 -16.67
C LEU A 98 15.08 1.09 -17.39
N LEU A 99 15.15 1.07 -18.74
CA LEU A 99 15.05 2.26 -19.60
C LEU A 99 16.04 3.39 -19.22
N GLY A 100 17.20 3.03 -18.67
CA GLY A 100 18.22 4.00 -18.23
C GLY A 100 18.69 4.95 -19.32
N GLY A 101 18.70 4.52 -20.58
CA GLY A 101 19.02 5.39 -21.74
C GLY A 101 17.99 6.51 -21.98
N LEU A 102 16.78 6.38 -21.49
CA LEU A 102 15.70 7.38 -21.65
C LEU A 102 15.46 8.21 -20.38
N PHE A 103 15.45 7.56 -19.23
CA PHE A 103 15.08 8.17 -17.92
C PHE A 103 16.26 8.29 -16.94
N GLY A 104 17.45 7.80 -17.31
CA GLY A 104 18.58 7.75 -16.39
C GLY A 104 18.49 6.59 -15.39
N TYR A 105 19.51 6.51 -14.53
CA TYR A 105 19.55 5.52 -13.45
C TYR A 105 18.39 5.73 -12.46
N GLU A 106 17.71 4.66 -12.08
CA GLU A 106 16.49 4.66 -11.24
C GLU A 106 15.30 5.46 -11.81
N GLY A 107 15.37 6.02 -13.03
CA GLY A 107 14.33 6.91 -13.54
C GLY A 107 12.94 6.26 -13.57
N VAL A 108 12.83 5.01 -14.03
CA VAL A 108 11.55 4.27 -14.00
C VAL A 108 11.08 3.99 -12.57
N LEU A 109 11.98 3.66 -11.64
CA LEU A 109 11.63 3.47 -10.24
C LEU A 109 11.10 4.76 -9.60
N TRP A 110 11.66 5.92 -9.95
CA TRP A 110 11.16 7.21 -9.48
C TRP A 110 9.75 7.50 -9.99
N VAL A 111 9.45 7.16 -11.24
CA VAL A 111 8.07 7.26 -11.76
C VAL A 111 7.12 6.39 -10.93
N PHE A 112 7.47 5.13 -10.64
CA PHE A 112 6.66 4.27 -9.79
C PHE A 112 6.52 4.82 -8.36
N ARG A 113 7.60 5.29 -7.74
CA ARG A 113 7.58 5.90 -6.39
C ARG A 113 6.61 7.08 -6.33
N ILE A 114 6.67 8.00 -7.31
CA ILE A 114 5.78 9.18 -7.36
C ILE A 114 4.32 8.76 -7.58
N VAL A 115 4.05 7.85 -8.53
CA VAL A 115 2.69 7.35 -8.79
C VAL A 115 2.11 6.68 -7.54
N LEU A 116 2.87 5.80 -6.88
CA LEU A 116 2.43 5.13 -5.66
C LEU A 116 2.22 6.12 -4.50
N LEU A 117 3.08 7.14 -4.36
CA LEU A 117 2.90 8.20 -3.36
C LEU A 117 1.60 8.98 -3.59
N ILE A 118 1.32 9.36 -4.81
CA ILE A 118 0.06 10.03 -5.16
C ILE A 118 -1.13 9.10 -4.86
N CYS A 119 -1.03 7.83 -5.25
CA CYS A 119 -2.07 6.85 -4.99
C CYS A 119 -2.34 6.66 -3.50
N ILE A 120 -1.31 6.58 -2.63
CA ILE A 120 -1.53 6.41 -1.19
C ILE A 120 -2.21 7.62 -0.57
N ILE A 121 -1.80 8.83 -0.96
CA ILE A 121 -2.41 10.07 -0.48
C ILE A 121 -3.90 10.12 -0.88
N LEU A 122 -4.21 9.82 -2.13
CA LEU A 122 -5.58 9.84 -2.64
C LEU A 122 -6.43 8.72 -2.02
N HIS A 123 -5.88 7.51 -1.86
CA HIS A 123 -6.56 6.39 -1.23
C HIS A 123 -6.92 6.70 0.22
N PHE A 124 -5.95 7.18 0.98
CA PHE A 124 -6.12 7.50 2.39
C PHE A 124 -7.09 8.68 2.60
N ALA A 125 -6.92 9.75 1.84
CA ALA A 125 -7.82 10.92 1.88
C ALA A 125 -9.28 10.54 1.55
N SER A 126 -9.46 9.69 0.52
CA SER A 126 -10.79 9.18 0.15
C SER A 126 -11.39 8.32 1.25
N GLY A 127 -10.59 7.45 1.88
CA GLY A 127 -11.01 6.61 3.00
C GLY A 127 -11.47 7.43 4.21
N ILE A 128 -10.69 8.45 4.61
CA ILE A 128 -11.05 9.38 5.70
C ILE A 128 -12.34 10.13 5.37
N LEU A 129 -12.43 10.68 4.15
CA LEU A 129 -13.62 11.42 3.72
C LEU A 129 -14.88 10.56 3.81
N LEU A 130 -14.82 9.33 3.31
CA LEU A 130 -15.95 8.39 3.36
C LEU A 130 -16.29 7.97 4.79
N ALA A 131 -15.29 7.80 5.65
CA ALA A 131 -15.48 7.49 7.06
C ALA A 131 -16.19 8.62 7.81
N VAL A 132 -15.76 9.87 7.59
CA VAL A 132 -16.38 11.06 8.22
C VAL A 132 -17.83 11.20 7.76
N ARG A 133 -18.09 11.06 6.45
CA ARG A 133 -19.45 11.14 5.90
C ARG A 133 -20.35 10.01 6.40
N GLY A 134 -19.81 8.78 6.49
CA GLY A 134 -20.52 7.64 7.04
C GLY A 134 -20.92 7.86 8.51
N ARG A 135 -20.06 8.48 9.32
CA ARG A 135 -20.38 8.86 10.70
C ARG A 135 -21.51 9.87 10.77
N GLN A 136 -21.49 10.89 9.91
CA GLN A 136 -22.52 11.93 9.87
C GLN A 136 -23.89 11.38 9.44
N ALA A 137 -23.90 10.40 8.55
CA ALA A 137 -25.14 9.80 8.04
C ALA A 137 -25.84 8.88 9.05
N HIS A 138 -25.09 8.23 9.97
CA HIS A 138 -25.64 7.24 10.92
C HIS A 138 -26.11 7.84 12.25
N GLY A 139 -25.81 9.11 12.57
CA GLY A 139 -26.19 9.74 13.85
C GLY A 139 -25.54 9.09 15.08
N SER A 140 -26.11 9.29 16.27
CA SER A 140 -25.58 8.87 17.59
C SER A 140 -26.08 7.50 18.10
N GLY A 141 -26.69 6.68 17.26
CA GLY A 141 -27.19 5.35 17.67
C GLY A 141 -26.09 4.34 18.00
N PRO A 142 -26.42 3.25 18.78
CA PRO A 142 -25.45 2.22 19.13
C PRO A 142 -24.89 1.56 17.86
N ARG A 143 -23.56 1.54 17.75
CA ARG A 143 -22.83 0.99 16.58
C ARG A 143 -22.41 -0.44 16.83
N LYS A 144 -22.87 -1.36 16.00
CA LYS A 144 -22.13 -2.63 15.80
C LYS A 144 -20.77 -2.29 15.24
N VAL A 145 -19.71 -2.97 15.69
CA VAL A 145 -18.35 -2.83 15.09
C VAL A 145 -18.50 -3.17 13.61
N SER A 146 -18.48 -2.16 12.76
CA SER A 146 -18.71 -2.36 11.33
C SER A 146 -17.40 -2.65 10.63
N THR A 147 -17.46 -3.44 9.57
CA THR A 147 -16.35 -3.70 8.65
C THR A 147 -15.64 -2.41 8.23
N ALA A 148 -16.37 -1.29 8.13
CA ALA A 148 -15.81 0.02 7.83
C ALA A 148 -14.81 0.52 8.88
N ARG A 149 -15.02 0.22 10.18
CA ARG A 149 -14.05 0.58 11.23
C ARG A 149 -12.78 -0.26 11.11
N PHE A 150 -12.94 -1.55 10.86
CA PHE A 150 -11.81 -2.44 10.64
C PHE A 150 -10.96 -1.96 9.46
N MET A 151 -11.58 -1.58 8.34
CA MET A 151 -10.88 -1.07 7.16
C MET A 151 -10.08 0.22 7.44
N ILE A 152 -10.60 1.12 8.28
CA ILE A 152 -9.88 2.33 8.67
C ILE A 152 -8.68 1.99 9.56
N ILE A 153 -8.88 1.13 10.56
CA ILE A 153 -7.82 0.74 11.50
C ILE A 153 -6.73 -0.03 10.77
N SER A 154 -7.07 -1.03 9.98
CA SER A 154 -6.11 -1.79 9.18
C SER A 154 -5.38 -0.89 8.17
N GLY A 155 -6.09 0.01 7.49
CA GLY A 155 -5.50 0.98 6.58
C GLY A 155 -4.48 1.90 7.27
N LEU A 156 -4.75 2.35 8.50
CA LEU A 156 -3.80 3.18 9.27
C LEU A 156 -2.55 2.38 9.66
N ILE A 157 -2.72 1.15 10.13
CA ILE A 157 -1.60 0.27 10.48
C ILE A 157 -0.75 -0.03 9.23
N LEU A 158 -1.39 -0.32 8.09
CA LEU A 158 -0.70 -0.55 6.83
C LEU A 158 0.03 0.70 6.32
N ALA A 159 -0.51 1.91 6.52
CA ALA A 159 0.18 3.15 6.19
C ALA A 159 1.45 3.34 7.03
N CYS A 160 1.39 3.09 8.34
CA CYS A 160 2.57 3.08 9.21
C CYS A 160 3.57 1.99 8.80
N PHE A 161 3.08 0.81 8.43
CA PHE A 161 3.92 -0.27 7.92
C PHE A 161 4.66 0.11 6.64
N ILE A 162 4.01 0.78 5.68
CA ILE A 162 4.66 1.22 4.43
C ILE A 162 5.84 2.15 4.75
N VAL A 163 5.67 3.09 5.68
CA VAL A 163 6.77 3.98 6.10
C VAL A 163 7.90 3.16 6.72
N TYR A 164 7.59 2.28 7.66
CA TYR A 164 8.59 1.41 8.29
C TYR A 164 9.31 0.53 7.25
N HIS A 165 8.56 -0.10 6.34
CA HIS A 165 9.09 -0.96 5.29
C HIS A 165 10.07 -0.24 4.36
N ILE A 166 9.78 1.02 4.00
CA ILE A 166 10.68 1.84 3.19
C ILE A 166 11.95 2.19 3.97
N LEU A 167 11.81 2.56 5.24
CA LEU A 167 12.97 2.86 6.10
C LEU A 167 13.83 1.60 6.33
N ASP A 168 13.22 0.44 6.46
CA ASP A 168 13.88 -0.83 6.74
C ASP A 168 14.62 -1.38 5.52
N LEU A 169 13.95 -1.53 4.39
CA LEU A 169 14.48 -2.27 3.22
C LEU A 169 14.91 -1.36 2.04
N THR A 170 14.72 -0.06 2.14
CA THR A 170 15.12 0.88 1.06
C THR A 170 16.12 1.91 1.54
N VAL A 171 15.92 2.48 2.73
CA VAL A 171 16.79 3.50 3.32
C VAL A 171 17.89 2.87 4.18
N GLY A 172 17.57 1.81 4.92
CA GLY A 172 18.48 1.12 5.83
C GLY A 172 18.63 1.81 7.20
N ASP A 173 17.64 2.58 7.65
CA ASP A 173 17.70 3.39 8.87
C ASP A 173 16.85 2.79 10.01
N THR A 174 16.84 1.46 10.15
CA THR A 174 16.09 0.76 11.22
C THR A 174 16.96 -0.10 12.14
N GLY A 175 18.28 0.01 12.02
CA GLY A 175 19.25 -0.73 12.83
C GLY A 175 19.52 -2.16 12.39
N ALA A 176 19.14 -2.55 11.14
CA ALA A 176 19.66 -3.73 10.46
C ALA A 176 21.00 -3.41 9.80
N ASP A 177 21.83 -4.43 9.58
CA ASP A 177 22.97 -4.31 8.67
C ASP A 177 22.40 -4.10 7.26
N PHE A 178 22.77 -2.98 6.64
CA PHE A 178 22.21 -2.58 5.34
C PHE A 178 23.32 -2.22 4.36
N GLU A 179 23.27 -2.82 3.17
CA GLU A 179 24.19 -2.50 2.09
C GLU A 179 23.41 -2.12 0.83
N HIS A 180 23.75 -0.96 0.25
CA HIS A 180 23.13 -0.51 -0.98
C HIS A 180 23.41 -1.48 -2.13
N GLY A 181 22.32 -1.99 -2.74
CA GLY A 181 22.41 -2.94 -3.85
C GLY A 181 22.26 -4.39 -3.44
N ASP A 182 22.50 -4.74 -2.19
CA ASP A 182 22.31 -6.10 -1.66
C ASP A 182 20.90 -6.31 -1.11
N ALA A 183 19.93 -6.39 -2.02
CA ALA A 183 18.54 -6.61 -1.63
C ALA A 183 18.32 -7.96 -0.92
N TYR A 184 19.13 -8.96 -1.24
CA TYR A 184 19.04 -10.30 -0.65
C TYR A 184 19.43 -10.29 0.83
N ASN A 185 20.67 -9.90 1.15
CA ASN A 185 21.14 -9.90 2.53
C ASN A 185 20.43 -8.83 3.39
N ASN A 186 20.04 -7.67 2.83
CA ASN A 186 19.24 -6.68 3.52
C ASN A 186 17.89 -7.24 4.02
N MET A 187 17.27 -8.11 3.23
CA MET A 187 16.02 -8.76 3.61
C MET A 187 16.25 -9.78 4.73
N ILE A 188 17.36 -10.50 4.72
CA ILE A 188 17.74 -11.43 5.78
C ILE A 188 18.02 -10.64 7.06
N SER A 189 18.90 -9.63 7.03
CA SER A 189 19.23 -8.78 8.19
C SER A 189 17.99 -8.13 8.82
N SER A 190 16.96 -7.85 8.01
CA SER A 190 15.68 -7.35 8.51
C SER A 190 14.92 -8.43 9.29
N PHE A 191 14.74 -9.63 8.71
CA PHE A 191 13.87 -10.67 9.25
C PHE A 191 14.54 -11.56 10.29
N ASP A 192 15.86 -11.53 10.43
CA ASP A 192 16.59 -12.14 11.55
C ASP A 192 16.27 -11.46 12.89
N ARG A 193 15.66 -10.29 12.85
CA ARG A 193 15.16 -9.59 14.05
C ARG A 193 13.75 -10.08 14.40
N PRO A 194 13.53 -10.87 15.47
CA PRO A 194 12.24 -11.54 15.73
C PRO A 194 11.07 -10.56 15.89
N GLY A 195 11.31 -9.38 16.46
CA GLY A 195 10.30 -8.33 16.61
C GLY A 195 9.84 -7.78 15.26
N VAL A 196 10.77 -7.58 14.32
CA VAL A 196 10.49 -7.11 12.97
C VAL A 196 9.76 -8.19 12.18
N ALA A 197 10.26 -9.42 12.18
CA ALA A 197 9.60 -10.54 11.52
C ALA A 197 8.15 -10.72 12.01
N THR A 198 7.92 -10.64 13.33
CA THR A 198 6.56 -10.69 13.92
C THR A 198 5.69 -9.54 13.43
N PHE A 199 6.24 -8.32 13.38
CA PHE A 199 5.51 -7.16 12.87
C PHE A 199 5.11 -7.32 11.41
N TYR A 200 6.01 -7.83 10.55
CA TYR A 200 5.71 -8.14 9.15
C TYR A 200 4.62 -9.22 9.03
N VAL A 201 4.68 -10.29 9.82
CA VAL A 201 3.63 -11.34 9.82
C VAL A 201 2.27 -10.76 10.19
N ILE A 202 2.17 -9.98 11.25
CA ILE A 202 0.91 -9.34 11.68
C ILE A 202 0.37 -8.42 10.59
N THR A 203 1.22 -7.61 9.97
CA THR A 203 0.79 -6.69 8.91
C THR A 203 0.40 -7.41 7.63
N MET A 204 1.02 -8.55 7.29
CA MET A 204 0.58 -9.39 6.17
C MET A 204 -0.83 -9.96 6.41
N LEU A 205 -1.16 -10.39 7.62
CA LEU A 205 -2.51 -10.87 7.95
C LEU A 205 -3.56 -9.75 7.87
N LEU A 206 -3.21 -8.55 8.31
CA LEU A 206 -4.08 -7.37 8.14
C LEU A 206 -4.24 -6.99 6.66
N LEU A 207 -3.17 -7.09 5.87
CA LEU A 207 -3.17 -6.82 4.44
C LEU A 207 -4.08 -7.79 3.69
N LEU A 208 -4.07 -9.09 4.06
CA LEU A 208 -4.95 -10.11 3.48
C LEU A 208 -6.42 -9.66 3.52
N ILE A 209 -6.89 -9.33 4.71
CA ILE A 209 -8.29 -8.93 4.93
C ILE A 209 -8.58 -7.57 4.27
N HIS A 210 -7.61 -6.65 4.29
CA HIS A 210 -7.75 -5.33 3.70
C HIS A 210 -7.91 -5.40 2.18
N ILE A 211 -7.08 -6.18 1.48
CA ILE A 211 -7.16 -6.35 0.02
C ILE A 211 -8.42 -7.12 -0.36
N GLU A 212 -8.69 -8.27 0.28
CA GLU A 212 -9.86 -9.08 -0.02
C GLU A 212 -11.15 -8.27 0.05
N HIS A 213 -11.35 -7.59 1.19
CA HIS A 213 -12.54 -6.77 1.39
C HIS A 213 -12.55 -5.54 0.48
N GLY A 214 -11.39 -4.89 0.29
CA GLY A 214 -11.23 -3.74 -0.61
C GLY A 214 -11.64 -4.09 -2.03
N VAL A 215 -11.07 -5.12 -2.63
CA VAL A 215 -11.38 -5.56 -3.99
C VAL A 215 -12.85 -6.01 -4.12
N ALA A 216 -13.37 -6.76 -3.14
CA ALA A 216 -14.77 -7.18 -3.15
C ALA A 216 -15.74 -5.99 -3.17
N THR A 217 -15.43 -4.91 -2.45
CA THR A 217 -16.29 -3.72 -2.40
C THR A 217 -16.22 -2.86 -3.66
N THR A 218 -15.13 -2.90 -4.42
CA THR A 218 -14.99 -2.14 -5.68
C THR A 218 -16.04 -2.53 -6.72
N ALA A 219 -16.56 -3.77 -6.68
CA ALA A 219 -17.67 -4.19 -7.52
C ALA A 219 -18.86 -3.22 -7.40
N ASN A 220 -19.23 -2.85 -6.17
CA ASN A 220 -20.33 -1.92 -5.94
C ASN A 220 -19.96 -0.49 -6.37
N ASP A 221 -18.71 -0.08 -6.19
CA ASP A 221 -18.23 1.26 -6.53
C ASP A 221 -18.15 1.47 -8.05
N PHE A 222 -17.95 0.38 -8.82
CA PHE A 222 -18.04 0.36 -10.28
C PHE A 222 -19.45 0.11 -10.81
N GLY A 223 -20.47 0.06 -9.93
CA GLY A 223 -21.87 -0.11 -10.34
C GLY A 223 -22.26 -1.56 -10.68
N ALA A 224 -21.49 -2.55 -10.25
CA ALA A 224 -21.81 -3.94 -10.48
C ALA A 224 -23.01 -4.38 -9.60
N THR A 225 -24.19 -4.52 -10.19
CA THR A 225 -25.43 -4.85 -9.48
C THR A 225 -25.70 -6.36 -9.43
N GLY A 226 -25.11 -7.14 -10.35
CA GLY A 226 -25.33 -8.57 -10.48
C GLY A 226 -24.65 -9.40 -9.37
N ARG A 227 -25.36 -10.39 -8.80
CA ARG A 227 -24.82 -11.29 -7.77
C ARG A 227 -23.57 -12.05 -8.25
N ARG A 228 -23.55 -12.49 -9.50
CA ARG A 228 -22.42 -13.24 -10.09
C ARG A 228 -21.17 -12.37 -10.19
N LEU A 229 -21.32 -11.13 -10.64
CA LEU A 229 -20.19 -10.20 -10.80
C LEU A 229 -19.58 -9.81 -9.45
N ARG A 230 -20.40 -9.54 -8.43
CA ARG A 230 -19.91 -9.29 -7.07
C ARG A 230 -19.18 -10.49 -6.48
N ALA A 231 -19.69 -11.71 -6.72
CA ALA A 231 -19.00 -12.93 -6.29
C ALA A 231 -17.64 -13.09 -7.01
N ALA A 232 -17.57 -12.77 -8.32
CA ALA A 232 -16.31 -12.81 -9.06
C ALA A 232 -15.27 -11.85 -8.48
N PHE A 233 -15.65 -10.59 -8.15
CA PHE A 233 -14.75 -9.64 -7.51
C PHE A 233 -14.26 -10.11 -6.14
N SER A 234 -15.13 -10.74 -5.34
CA SER A 234 -14.74 -11.32 -4.05
C SER A 234 -13.74 -12.47 -4.22
N ILE A 235 -13.97 -13.38 -5.18
CA ILE A 235 -13.06 -14.49 -5.48
C ILE A 235 -11.70 -13.96 -5.98
N ILE A 236 -11.70 -13.01 -6.92
CA ILE A 236 -10.48 -12.38 -7.46
C ILE A 236 -9.72 -11.69 -6.33
N GLY A 237 -10.41 -10.94 -5.47
CA GLY A 237 -9.81 -10.27 -4.31
C GLY A 237 -9.14 -11.26 -3.36
N GLY A 238 -9.81 -12.36 -3.03
CA GLY A 238 -9.29 -13.44 -2.20
C GLY A 238 -8.05 -14.12 -2.82
N ILE A 239 -8.08 -14.40 -4.13
CA ILE A 239 -6.93 -14.98 -4.83
C ILE A 239 -5.74 -14.03 -4.83
N ILE A 240 -5.92 -12.77 -5.22
CA ILE A 240 -4.85 -11.76 -5.25
C ILE A 240 -4.26 -11.58 -3.84
N ALA A 241 -5.11 -11.37 -2.83
CA ALA A 241 -4.69 -11.20 -1.45
C ALA A 241 -3.94 -12.43 -0.91
N GLY A 242 -4.46 -13.63 -1.19
CA GLY A 242 -3.84 -14.90 -0.81
C GLY A 242 -2.46 -15.08 -1.43
N LEU A 243 -2.31 -14.85 -2.72
CA LEU A 243 -1.02 -14.96 -3.40
C LEU A 243 0.01 -13.98 -2.84
N ILE A 244 -0.37 -12.70 -2.68
CA ILE A 244 0.53 -11.67 -2.13
C ILE A 244 1.00 -12.06 -0.73
N VAL A 245 0.07 -12.44 0.13
CA VAL A 245 0.36 -12.70 1.54
C VAL A 245 1.14 -14.00 1.71
N LEU A 246 0.73 -15.09 1.06
CA LEU A 246 1.43 -16.37 1.15
C LEU A 246 2.86 -16.25 0.61
N GLY A 247 3.07 -15.59 -0.55
CA GLY A 247 4.39 -15.41 -1.10
C GLY A 247 5.34 -14.64 -0.18
N ASN A 248 4.88 -13.55 0.45
CA ASN A 248 5.72 -12.79 1.38
C ASN A 248 5.87 -13.49 2.75
N LEU A 249 4.84 -14.16 3.28
CA LEU A 249 4.95 -14.91 4.53
C LEU A 249 5.97 -16.05 4.45
N VAL A 250 6.02 -16.76 3.34
CA VAL A 250 7.02 -17.83 3.13
C VAL A 250 8.44 -17.26 3.25
N ILE A 251 8.70 -16.07 2.69
CA ILE A 251 10.01 -15.41 2.81
C ILE A 251 10.34 -15.14 4.29
N VAL A 252 9.45 -14.42 4.99
CA VAL A 252 9.66 -14.06 6.41
C VAL A 252 9.88 -15.31 7.28
N ILE A 253 9.09 -16.36 7.07
CA ILE A 253 9.18 -17.61 7.84
C ILE A 253 10.50 -18.35 7.53
N CYS A 254 10.90 -18.43 6.26
CA CYS A 254 12.13 -19.11 5.87
C CYS A 254 13.37 -18.43 6.44
N VAL A 255 13.42 -17.10 6.46
CA VAL A 255 14.51 -16.35 7.09
C VAL A 255 14.45 -16.52 8.61
N ALA A 256 13.33 -16.22 9.25
CA ALA A 256 13.20 -16.29 10.72
C ALA A 256 13.41 -17.71 11.29
N SER A 257 13.26 -18.76 10.48
CA SER A 257 13.56 -20.15 10.87
C SER A 257 15.00 -20.58 10.58
N GLY A 258 15.85 -19.73 9.97
CA GLY A 258 17.19 -20.09 9.53
C GLY A 258 17.24 -21.05 8.34
N ALA A 259 16.13 -21.20 7.60
CA ALA A 259 16.11 -22.00 6.37
C ALA A 259 16.79 -21.28 5.18
N ILE A 260 16.91 -19.95 5.28
CA ILE A 260 17.65 -19.08 4.37
C ILE A 260 18.56 -18.20 5.23
N ASP A 261 19.83 -18.13 4.86
CA ASP A 261 20.85 -17.43 5.62
C ASP A 261 21.66 -16.49 4.73
N HIS A 262 22.48 -15.64 5.34
CA HIS A 262 23.39 -14.74 4.65
C HIS A 262 24.33 -15.50 3.72
N VAL A 263 24.58 -14.89 2.57
CA VAL A 263 25.52 -15.41 1.58
C VAL A 263 26.47 -14.29 1.18
N ASP A 264 27.77 -14.59 1.15
CA ASP A 264 28.77 -13.67 0.57
C ASP A 264 28.60 -13.64 -0.94
N VAL A 265 28.08 -12.54 -1.46
CA VAL A 265 27.75 -12.36 -2.89
C VAL A 265 28.28 -11.03 -3.41
N ALA A 266 28.77 -11.04 -4.63
CA ALA A 266 29.08 -9.82 -5.33
C ALA A 266 27.81 -9.03 -5.66
N ILE A 267 27.89 -7.71 -5.54
CA ILE A 267 26.81 -6.79 -5.86
C ILE A 267 27.11 -6.18 -7.23
N PRO A 268 26.14 -6.17 -8.17
CA PRO A 268 26.32 -5.47 -9.44
C PRO A 268 26.64 -3.99 -9.20
N ASN A 269 27.56 -3.42 -9.99
CA ASN A 269 27.96 -2.03 -9.87
C ASN A 269 26.73 -1.10 -10.05
N GLN A 270 26.39 -0.38 -9.00
CA GLN A 270 25.13 0.36 -8.93
C GLN A 270 25.15 1.65 -9.77
N GLY A 271 26.29 2.06 -10.35
CA GLY A 271 26.42 3.40 -10.93
C GLY A 271 26.15 4.51 -9.90
N TYR A 272 26.18 4.12 -8.63
CA TYR A 272 25.79 4.92 -7.48
C TYR A 272 26.98 5.75 -7.01
N ASP A 273 26.97 7.01 -7.33
CA ASP A 273 27.68 7.96 -6.48
C ASP A 273 26.72 8.41 -5.37
N GLY A 274 27.02 8.09 -4.14
CA GLY A 274 26.15 8.34 -2.98
C GLY A 274 25.74 9.81 -2.78
N THR A 275 26.27 10.71 -3.56
CA THR A 275 26.04 12.18 -3.48
C THR A 275 24.65 12.55 -4.00
N ALA A 276 24.15 11.89 -5.04
CA ALA A 276 22.84 12.20 -5.61
C ALA A 276 21.68 11.84 -4.67
N HIS A 277 21.75 10.68 -3.98
CA HIS A 277 20.72 10.28 -3.02
C HIS A 277 20.73 11.10 -1.73
N ALA A 278 21.91 11.45 -1.22
CA ALA A 278 22.03 12.36 -0.07
C ALA A 278 21.43 13.74 -0.38
N ALA A 279 21.67 14.26 -1.59
CA ALA A 279 21.09 15.53 -2.04
C ALA A 279 19.55 15.44 -2.19
N MET A 280 19.02 14.33 -2.71
CA MET A 280 17.57 14.16 -2.87
C MET A 280 16.87 13.90 -1.53
N ALA A 281 17.48 13.15 -0.61
CA ALA A 281 16.96 12.98 0.75
C ALA A 281 16.96 14.30 1.52
N ALA A 282 18.01 15.10 1.41
CA ALA A 282 18.09 16.44 1.99
C ALA A 282 17.06 17.39 1.39
N ALA A 283 16.84 17.35 0.07
CA ALA A 283 15.80 18.13 -0.60
C ALA A 283 14.38 17.71 -0.16
N ALA A 284 14.12 16.42 -0.02
CA ALA A 284 12.83 15.93 0.47
C ALA A 284 12.56 16.35 1.92
N LEU A 285 13.57 16.31 2.78
CA LEU A 285 13.47 16.79 4.17
C LEU A 285 13.26 18.30 4.24
N SER A 286 13.91 19.07 3.38
CA SER A 286 13.73 20.54 3.33
C SER A 286 12.36 20.99 2.79
N MET A 287 11.62 20.12 2.11
CA MET A 287 10.24 20.40 1.66
C MET A 287 9.19 20.11 2.75
N ILE A 288 9.57 19.45 3.85
CA ILE A 288 8.68 19.06 4.96
C ILE A 288 8.95 19.97 6.19
N ALA A 289 10.09 20.62 6.25
CA ALA A 289 10.45 21.62 7.27
C ALA A 289 10.00 23.03 6.87
#